data_75da27b53b0b7c7c8209e89691f4aab9
#
_entry.id   75da27b53b0b7c7c8209e89691f4aab9
#
_cell.length_a   1.000
_cell.length_b   1.000
_cell.length_c   1.000
_cell.angle_alpha   90.00
_cell.angle_beta   90.00
_cell.angle_gamma   90.00
#
_symmetry.space_group_name_H-M   'P 1'
#
loop_
_entity.id
_entity.type
_entity.pdbx_description
1 polymer ?
#
loop_
_entity_poly.entity_id
_entity_poly.type
_entity_poly.pdbx_seq_one_letter_code
_entity_poly.pdbx_strand_id
1 'polypeptide(L)'
;LDTVWQDQDRIGFLLPASDENEIRQVEDPLSAVRFRFRWLPHRELRGDLAELEARGIVSTDRTGTELFRDPRDPPGRFCFLCAGNIRVSNPKEELVPLSLAGRDFYAGANFAWIARGHFTVMSAEHRDQEFTEGTLAAMLDLHAQSGGEYRVVYNAPRGGASIPWHLHLQTSRERFPVEDLSEGFEDRWPTALRRFSGGSGPALDYVADWRHRDPAHHRVNVLVAGSRVSPTVHVFPRDTRRSHAAAKGLMGGFEVCGDFVYSEADKRDTFETASAELARSILEKIRPDEA
;
A
#
# COMPACT_ATOMS: atom_id res chain seq x y z
N LEU A 1 3.71 -13.38 -11.17
CA LEU A 1 4.26 -12.73 -9.95
C LEU A 1 4.67 -13.74 -8.87
N ASP A 2 3.95 -14.84 -8.68
CA ASP A 2 4.27 -15.81 -7.62
C ASP A 2 5.65 -16.45 -7.79
N THR A 3 6.03 -16.81 -9.00
CA THR A 3 7.36 -17.36 -9.30
C THR A 3 8.44 -16.35 -8.96
N VAL A 4 8.23 -15.09 -9.34
CA VAL A 4 9.17 -13.99 -9.03
C VAL A 4 9.28 -13.80 -7.52
N TRP A 5 8.18 -13.84 -6.78
CA TRP A 5 8.23 -13.77 -5.32
C TRP A 5 9.11 -14.86 -4.71
N GLN A 6 8.92 -16.12 -5.14
CA GLN A 6 9.71 -17.26 -4.67
C GLN A 6 11.19 -17.15 -5.04
N ASP A 7 11.48 -16.68 -6.28
CA ASP A 7 12.85 -16.48 -6.71
C ASP A 7 13.55 -15.35 -5.96
N GLN A 8 12.84 -14.23 -5.70
CA GLN A 8 13.37 -13.12 -4.91
C GLN A 8 13.63 -13.51 -3.46
N ASP A 9 12.79 -14.36 -2.87
CA ASP A 9 13.02 -14.94 -1.54
C ASP A 9 14.26 -15.85 -1.54
N ARG A 10 14.35 -16.75 -2.51
CA ARG A 10 15.46 -17.72 -2.64
C ARG A 10 16.83 -17.04 -2.81
N ILE A 11 16.92 -15.93 -3.55
CA ILE A 11 18.18 -15.18 -3.72
C ILE A 11 18.48 -14.21 -2.58
N GLY A 12 17.63 -14.16 -1.55
CA GLY A 12 17.81 -13.30 -0.38
C GLY A 12 17.59 -11.80 -0.68
N PHE A 13 16.76 -11.47 -1.66
CA PHE A 13 16.32 -10.09 -1.88
C PHE A 13 15.23 -9.69 -0.88
N LEU A 14 14.29 -10.60 -0.58
CA LEU A 14 13.31 -10.34 0.47
C LEU A 14 13.97 -10.45 1.84
N LEU A 15 13.68 -9.50 2.71
CA LEU A 15 14.10 -9.63 4.10
C LEU A 15 13.44 -10.87 4.70
N PRO A 16 14.24 -11.76 5.35
CA PRO A 16 13.69 -12.97 5.94
C PRO A 16 12.66 -12.62 7.02
N ALA A 17 11.61 -13.44 7.12
CA ALA A 17 10.73 -13.36 8.25
C ALA A 17 11.55 -13.54 9.54
N SER A 18 11.35 -12.68 10.52
CA SER A 18 11.89 -12.88 11.85
C SER A 18 11.04 -13.92 12.58
N ASP A 19 11.65 -14.74 13.44
CA ASP A 19 10.94 -15.60 14.37
C ASP A 19 10.05 -14.80 15.35
N GLU A 20 10.32 -13.49 15.46
CA GLU A 20 9.52 -12.55 16.24
C GLU A 20 8.32 -11.98 15.48
N ASN A 21 8.14 -12.35 14.21
CA ASN A 21 6.95 -11.90 13.48
C ASN A 21 5.68 -12.46 14.13
N GLU A 22 4.79 -11.56 14.51
CA GLU A 22 3.55 -11.93 15.18
C GLU A 22 2.34 -11.33 14.44
N ILE A 23 1.24 -12.06 14.48
CA ILE A 23 -0.06 -11.58 13.98
C ILE A 23 -1.09 -11.79 15.08
N ARG A 24 -1.79 -10.70 15.44
CA ARG A 24 -2.94 -10.74 16.34
C ARG A 24 -4.20 -10.38 15.56
N GLN A 25 -5.27 -11.10 15.82
CA GLN A 25 -6.59 -10.80 15.27
C GLN A 25 -7.54 -10.47 16.40
N VAL A 26 -8.27 -9.39 16.24
CA VAL A 26 -9.19 -8.88 17.26
C VAL A 26 -10.55 -8.65 16.60
N GLU A 27 -11.57 -9.34 17.11
CA GLU A 27 -12.93 -9.21 16.59
C GLU A 27 -13.55 -7.89 17.05
N ASP A 28 -14.09 -7.12 16.09
CA ASP A 28 -14.85 -5.91 16.37
C ASP A 28 -16.33 -6.26 16.57
N PRO A 29 -16.88 -6.08 17.79
CA PRO A 29 -18.26 -6.45 18.07
C PRO A 29 -19.30 -5.63 17.31
N LEU A 30 -18.92 -4.48 16.75
CA LEU A 30 -19.84 -3.60 16.01
C LEU A 30 -19.94 -3.95 14.53
N SER A 31 -18.86 -4.37 13.91
CA SER A 31 -18.83 -4.74 12.49
C SER A 31 -18.75 -6.25 12.27
N ALA A 32 -18.45 -7.04 13.29
CA ALA A 32 -18.15 -8.47 13.24
C ALA A 32 -16.93 -8.81 12.37
N VAL A 33 -16.09 -7.81 12.07
CA VAL A 33 -14.86 -7.97 11.31
C VAL A 33 -13.70 -8.24 12.26
N ARG A 34 -12.73 -9.03 11.83
CA ARG A 34 -11.49 -9.25 12.59
C ARG A 34 -10.42 -8.31 12.09
N PHE A 35 -10.12 -7.26 12.87
CA PHE A 35 -8.94 -6.44 12.66
C PHE A 35 -7.67 -7.27 12.82
N ARG A 36 -6.64 -6.92 12.05
CA ARG A 36 -5.35 -7.58 12.08
C ARG A 36 -4.29 -6.61 12.53
N PHE A 37 -3.46 -7.05 13.48
CA PHE A 37 -2.27 -6.32 13.91
C PHE A 37 -1.06 -7.20 13.61
N ARG A 38 -0.05 -6.62 12.96
CA ARG A 38 1.18 -7.30 12.59
C ARG A 38 2.36 -6.66 13.31
N TRP A 39 3.14 -7.48 13.97
CA TRP A 39 4.47 -7.13 14.42
C TRP A 39 5.48 -7.71 13.44
N LEU A 40 6.19 -6.85 12.71
CA LEU A 40 7.10 -7.24 11.61
C LEU A 40 8.46 -6.56 11.80
N PRO A 41 9.28 -6.97 12.78
CA PRO A 41 10.55 -6.31 13.12
C PRO A 41 11.55 -6.31 11.97
N HIS A 42 11.52 -7.29 11.06
CA HIS A 42 12.37 -7.29 9.87
C HIS A 42 12.22 -6.02 9.01
N ARG A 43 11.10 -5.33 9.09
CA ARG A 43 10.87 -4.08 8.35
C ARG A 43 11.62 -2.89 8.91
N GLU A 44 12.10 -2.95 10.14
CA GLU A 44 12.95 -1.90 10.72
C GLU A 44 14.25 -1.76 9.94
N LEU A 45 14.79 -2.87 9.42
CA LEU A 45 15.99 -2.91 8.59
C LEU A 45 15.91 -2.05 7.32
N ARG A 46 14.71 -1.71 6.84
CA ARG A 46 14.56 -0.83 5.66
C ARG A 46 15.22 0.55 5.83
N GLY A 47 15.46 0.97 7.05
CA GLY A 47 16.16 2.21 7.40
C GLY A 47 17.67 2.04 7.55
N ASP A 48 18.18 0.81 7.61
CA ASP A 48 19.59 0.49 7.79
C ASP A 48 20.26 0.20 6.43
N LEU A 49 20.75 1.28 5.79
CA LEU A 49 21.39 1.16 4.48
C LEU A 49 22.66 0.31 4.52
N ALA A 50 23.41 0.32 5.61
CA ALA A 50 24.65 -0.46 5.72
C ALA A 50 24.35 -1.97 5.76
N GLU A 51 23.34 -2.36 6.54
CA GLU A 51 22.91 -3.76 6.60
C GLU A 51 22.27 -4.22 5.27
N LEU A 52 21.46 -3.37 4.64
CA LEU A 52 20.87 -3.68 3.33
C LEU A 52 21.95 -3.81 2.24
N GLU A 53 23.00 -3.01 2.29
CA GLU A 53 24.14 -3.13 1.38
C GLU A 53 24.96 -4.40 1.64
N ALA A 54 25.24 -4.71 2.91
CA ALA A 54 25.92 -5.95 3.29
C ALA A 54 25.19 -7.21 2.81
N ARG A 55 23.84 -7.17 2.78
CA ARG A 55 22.99 -8.24 2.21
C ARG A 55 22.92 -8.17 0.68
N GLY A 56 23.45 -7.13 0.05
CA GLY A 56 23.36 -6.89 -1.39
C GLY A 56 21.92 -6.64 -1.88
N ILE A 57 21.02 -6.18 -1.00
CA ILE A 57 19.66 -5.76 -1.35
C ILE A 57 19.69 -4.40 -2.02
N VAL A 58 20.48 -3.47 -1.45
CA VAL A 58 20.74 -2.15 -2.05
C VAL A 58 22.21 -2.02 -2.45
N SER A 59 22.50 -1.09 -3.35
CA SER A 59 23.88 -0.67 -3.67
C SER A 59 23.99 0.82 -3.43
N THR A 60 25.09 1.24 -2.78
CA THR A 60 25.45 2.65 -2.64
C THR A 60 26.47 3.08 -3.68
N ASP A 61 27.10 2.12 -4.39
CA ASP A 61 27.98 2.41 -5.53
C ASP A 61 27.15 2.82 -6.75
N ARG A 62 27.27 4.08 -7.12
CA ARG A 62 26.58 4.70 -8.24
C ARG A 62 27.57 5.37 -9.20
N THR A 63 28.81 4.93 -9.15
CA THR A 63 29.91 5.49 -9.95
C THR A 63 29.59 5.38 -11.44
N GLY A 64 29.62 6.51 -12.16
CA GLY A 64 29.40 6.57 -13.61
C GLY A 64 27.94 6.42 -14.03
N THR A 65 26.97 6.40 -13.09
CA THR A 65 25.53 6.28 -13.39
C THR A 65 24.80 7.57 -13.06
N GLU A 66 24.11 8.12 -14.06
CA GLU A 66 23.18 9.22 -13.84
C GLU A 66 21.82 8.66 -13.43
N LEU A 67 21.39 9.00 -12.20
CA LEU A 67 20.10 8.60 -11.66
C LEU A 67 19.07 9.69 -11.90
N PHE A 68 17.89 9.32 -12.34
CA PHE A 68 16.79 10.25 -12.49
C PHE A 68 16.36 10.84 -11.14
N ARG A 69 16.24 12.16 -11.08
CA ARG A 69 15.80 12.92 -9.92
C ARG A 69 14.58 13.74 -10.30
N ASP A 70 13.55 13.66 -9.49
CA ASP A 70 12.45 14.62 -9.59
C ASP A 70 12.89 15.93 -8.90
N PRO A 71 12.61 17.10 -9.48
CA PRO A 71 12.92 18.40 -8.84
C PRO A 71 12.30 18.57 -7.43
N ARG A 72 11.27 17.82 -7.12
CA ARG A 72 10.59 17.81 -5.81
C ARG A 72 11.26 16.88 -4.79
N ASP A 73 12.19 16.02 -5.24
CA ASP A 73 12.97 15.18 -4.34
C ASP A 73 13.87 16.04 -3.43
N PRO A 74 14.03 15.67 -2.15
CA PRO A 74 15.02 16.31 -1.30
C PRO A 74 16.41 16.30 -1.94
N PRO A 75 17.25 17.31 -1.69
CA PRO A 75 18.60 17.36 -2.22
C PRO A 75 19.37 16.07 -1.94
N GLY A 76 20.02 15.53 -2.97
CA GLY A 76 20.78 14.29 -2.88
C GLY A 76 19.97 13.00 -3.05
N ARG A 77 18.65 13.07 -3.09
CA ARG A 77 17.78 11.90 -3.35
C ARG A 77 17.50 11.74 -4.85
N PHE A 78 17.09 10.55 -5.21
CA PHE A 78 16.63 10.18 -6.55
C PHE A 78 15.31 9.40 -6.42
N CYS A 79 14.56 9.32 -7.51
CA CYS A 79 13.31 8.57 -7.47
C CYS A 79 13.58 7.06 -7.34
N PHE A 80 13.18 6.48 -6.21
CA PHE A 80 13.35 5.06 -5.91
C PHE A 80 12.41 4.13 -6.71
N LEU A 81 11.50 4.67 -7.50
CA LEU A 81 10.53 3.90 -8.28
C LEU A 81 10.77 3.96 -9.80
N CYS A 82 11.71 4.77 -10.28
CA CYS A 82 12.12 4.72 -11.67
C CYS A 82 12.90 3.43 -11.96
N ALA A 83 12.45 2.64 -12.93
CA ALA A 83 13.04 1.33 -13.23
C ALA A 83 14.55 1.40 -13.51
N GLY A 84 15.04 2.47 -14.17
CA GLY A 84 16.47 2.71 -14.37
C GLY A 84 17.23 2.87 -13.06
N ASN A 85 16.66 3.60 -12.11
CA ASN A 85 17.25 3.83 -10.79
C ASN A 85 17.23 2.55 -9.93
N ILE A 86 16.13 1.78 -9.99
CA ILE A 86 16.01 0.50 -9.27
C ILE A 86 17.11 -0.46 -9.70
N ARG A 87 17.35 -0.60 -11.00
CA ARG A 87 18.40 -1.52 -11.52
C ARG A 87 19.80 -1.22 -10.99
N VAL A 88 20.04 0.04 -10.62
CA VAL A 88 21.33 0.47 -10.05
C VAL A 88 21.32 0.37 -8.52
N SER A 89 20.23 0.81 -7.89
CA SER A 89 20.14 0.87 -6.43
C SER A 89 19.78 -0.46 -5.77
N ASN A 90 19.05 -1.32 -6.47
CA ASN A 90 18.57 -2.62 -5.98
C ASN A 90 18.95 -3.72 -6.98
N PRO A 91 20.23 -4.07 -7.09
CA PRO A 91 20.72 -4.91 -8.21
C PRO A 91 20.15 -6.34 -8.23
N LYS A 92 19.60 -6.82 -7.13
CA LYS A 92 18.93 -8.14 -7.05
C LYS A 92 17.44 -8.06 -7.34
N GLU A 93 16.84 -6.86 -7.40
CA GLU A 93 15.41 -6.73 -7.64
C GLU A 93 15.04 -7.06 -9.07
N GLU A 94 14.22 -8.08 -9.23
CA GLU A 94 13.65 -8.43 -10.53
C GLU A 94 12.42 -7.56 -10.80
N LEU A 95 12.47 -6.82 -11.90
CA LEU A 95 11.35 -6.01 -12.37
C LEU A 95 10.59 -6.75 -13.47
N VAL A 96 9.36 -7.12 -13.17
CA VAL A 96 8.46 -7.78 -14.13
C VAL A 96 7.72 -6.71 -14.92
N PRO A 97 7.88 -6.66 -16.26
CA PRO A 97 7.11 -5.75 -17.09
C PRO A 97 5.64 -6.18 -17.12
N LEU A 98 4.73 -5.22 -17.00
CA LEU A 98 3.29 -5.42 -17.05
C LEU A 98 2.68 -4.38 -18.00
N SER A 99 1.70 -4.80 -18.79
CA SER A 99 0.83 -3.87 -19.53
C SER A 99 -0.54 -3.87 -18.86
N LEU A 100 -0.92 -2.72 -18.27
CA LEU A 100 -2.16 -2.57 -17.51
C LEU A 100 -3.00 -1.44 -18.11
N ALA A 101 -4.18 -1.77 -18.59
CA ALA A 101 -5.09 -0.85 -19.26
C ALA A 101 -4.38 -0.02 -20.38
N GLY A 102 -3.53 -0.69 -21.18
CA GLY A 102 -2.79 -0.09 -22.29
C GLY A 102 -1.63 0.82 -21.86
N ARG A 103 -1.14 0.71 -20.63
CA ARG A 103 0.02 1.45 -20.12
C ARG A 103 1.05 0.51 -19.54
N ASP A 104 2.32 0.90 -19.63
CA ASP A 104 3.42 0.10 -19.14
C ASP A 104 3.70 0.35 -17.66
N PHE A 105 3.87 -0.72 -16.92
CA PHE A 105 4.24 -0.77 -15.52
C PHE A 105 5.36 -1.79 -15.31
N TYR A 106 5.98 -1.71 -14.13
CA TYR A 106 6.86 -2.76 -13.62
C TYR A 106 6.38 -3.19 -12.24
N ALA A 107 6.44 -4.48 -11.96
CA ALA A 107 6.24 -5.00 -10.61
C ALA A 107 7.57 -5.45 -10.04
N GLY A 108 7.96 -4.90 -8.89
CA GLY A 108 9.09 -5.33 -8.08
C GLY A 108 8.61 -5.85 -6.74
N ALA A 109 9.18 -6.95 -6.26
CA ALA A 109 8.85 -7.47 -4.94
C ALA A 109 9.32 -6.49 -3.85
N ASN A 110 8.47 -6.18 -2.88
CA ASN A 110 8.86 -5.29 -1.80
C ASN A 110 9.76 -6.05 -0.82
N PHE A 111 11.06 -5.72 -0.77
CA PHE A 111 12.02 -6.43 0.08
C PHE A 111 11.66 -6.40 1.57
N ALA A 112 11.05 -5.30 2.05
CA ALA A 112 10.51 -5.15 3.40
C ALA A 112 8.99 -5.42 3.39
N TRP A 113 8.62 -6.61 3.01
CA TRP A 113 7.24 -7.02 2.77
C TRP A 113 6.36 -6.95 4.03
N ILE A 114 5.05 -6.79 3.83
CA ILE A 114 4.03 -6.80 4.88
C ILE A 114 3.28 -8.14 4.88
N ALA A 115 2.97 -8.62 3.69
CA ALA A 115 2.18 -9.81 3.46
C ALA A 115 2.73 -10.57 2.26
N ARG A 116 2.33 -11.83 2.11
CA ARG A 116 2.69 -12.61 0.93
C ARG A 116 2.19 -11.92 -0.34
N GLY A 117 3.06 -11.82 -1.35
CA GLY A 117 2.74 -11.16 -2.60
C GLY A 117 2.66 -9.62 -2.49
N HIS A 118 3.42 -9.04 -1.56
CA HIS A 118 3.57 -7.59 -1.46
C HIS A 118 4.53 -7.10 -2.54
N PHE A 119 3.99 -6.73 -3.70
CA PHE A 119 4.71 -6.06 -4.77
C PHE A 119 4.43 -4.56 -4.74
N THR A 120 5.43 -3.79 -5.15
CA THR A 120 5.24 -2.42 -5.60
C THR A 120 5.12 -2.45 -7.12
N VAL A 121 3.98 -1.99 -7.65
CA VAL A 121 3.71 -1.93 -9.08
C VAL A 121 3.78 -0.46 -9.50
N MET A 122 4.85 -0.09 -10.16
CA MET A 122 5.18 1.29 -10.50
C MET A 122 4.97 1.56 -12.00
N SER A 123 4.49 2.75 -12.32
CA SER A 123 4.41 3.21 -13.71
C SER A 123 5.79 3.21 -14.36
N ALA A 124 5.90 2.76 -15.61
CA ALA A 124 7.14 2.83 -16.36
C ALA A 124 7.56 4.29 -16.63
N GLU A 125 6.59 5.16 -16.82
CA GLU A 125 6.81 6.60 -16.89
C GLU A 125 6.82 7.22 -15.50
N HIS A 126 7.73 8.16 -15.27
CA HIS A 126 7.70 8.99 -14.07
C HIS A 126 6.52 9.97 -14.14
N ARG A 127 5.51 9.74 -13.33
CA ARG A 127 4.29 10.57 -13.25
C ARG A 127 3.79 10.64 -11.81
N ASP A 128 3.03 11.67 -11.51
CA ASP A 128 2.51 11.92 -10.16
C ASP A 128 1.62 10.78 -9.65
N GLN A 129 1.66 10.58 -8.34
CA GLN A 129 0.80 9.67 -7.60
C GLN A 129 -0.63 10.22 -7.54
N GLU A 130 -1.34 10.13 -8.66
CA GLU A 130 -2.71 10.59 -8.80
C GLU A 130 -3.68 9.45 -9.02
N PHE A 131 -4.85 9.55 -8.36
CA PHE A 131 -5.98 8.66 -8.64
C PHE A 131 -6.79 9.23 -9.79
N THR A 132 -6.72 8.56 -10.92
CA THR A 132 -7.40 8.92 -12.18
C THR A 132 -8.15 7.72 -12.71
N GLU A 133 -8.96 7.92 -13.74
CA GLU A 133 -9.60 6.82 -14.47
C GLU A 133 -8.56 5.77 -14.92
N GLY A 134 -7.43 6.21 -15.49
CA GLY A 134 -6.38 5.31 -15.92
C GLY A 134 -5.69 4.58 -14.75
N THR A 135 -5.63 5.18 -13.56
CA THR A 135 -5.13 4.51 -12.34
C THR A 135 -6.10 3.42 -11.90
N LEU A 136 -7.39 3.71 -11.84
CA LEU A 136 -8.40 2.70 -11.48
C LEU A 136 -8.47 1.58 -12.51
N ALA A 137 -8.41 1.91 -13.81
CA ALA A 137 -8.39 0.93 -14.87
C ALA A 137 -7.18 -0.01 -14.76
N ALA A 138 -5.99 0.51 -14.44
CA ALA A 138 -4.79 -0.31 -14.20
C ALA A 138 -4.93 -1.21 -12.97
N MET A 139 -5.56 -0.73 -11.88
CA MET A 139 -5.83 -1.54 -10.69
C MET A 139 -6.78 -2.71 -10.99
N LEU A 140 -7.87 -2.43 -11.71
CA LEU A 140 -8.86 -3.45 -12.11
C LEU A 140 -8.24 -4.48 -13.05
N ASP A 141 -7.43 -4.04 -14.01
CA ASP A 141 -6.78 -4.93 -14.96
C ASP A 141 -5.72 -5.82 -14.28
N LEU A 142 -4.91 -5.27 -13.37
CA LEU A 142 -3.97 -6.07 -12.57
C LEU A 142 -4.69 -7.13 -11.74
N HIS A 143 -5.79 -6.75 -11.08
CA HIS A 143 -6.63 -7.70 -10.33
C HIS A 143 -7.20 -8.79 -11.25
N ALA A 144 -7.73 -8.43 -12.40
CA ALA A 144 -8.28 -9.36 -13.37
C ALA A 144 -7.23 -10.29 -13.99
N GLN A 145 -6.05 -9.76 -14.39
CA GLN A 145 -4.94 -10.55 -14.92
C GLN A 145 -4.38 -11.54 -13.91
N SER A 146 -4.45 -11.22 -12.62
CA SER A 146 -4.08 -12.14 -11.54
C SER A 146 -5.15 -13.19 -11.22
N GLY A 147 -6.23 -13.24 -11.98
CA GLY A 147 -7.35 -14.15 -11.68
C GLY A 147 -8.18 -13.76 -10.45
N GLY A 148 -8.00 -12.54 -9.92
CA GLY A 148 -8.60 -12.08 -8.66
C GLY A 148 -7.81 -12.47 -7.41
N GLU A 149 -6.63 -13.06 -7.58
CA GLU A 149 -5.81 -13.51 -6.44
C GLU A 149 -5.09 -12.37 -5.71
N TYR A 150 -4.71 -11.32 -6.45
CA TYR A 150 -4.06 -10.15 -5.87
C TYR A 150 -5.07 -9.04 -5.56
N ARG A 151 -5.06 -8.57 -4.33
CA ARG A 151 -5.64 -7.31 -3.91
C ARG A 151 -4.74 -6.19 -4.36
N VAL A 152 -5.31 -5.13 -4.91
CA VAL A 152 -4.54 -3.99 -5.43
C VAL A 152 -4.89 -2.74 -4.65
N VAL A 153 -3.88 -2.10 -4.09
CA VAL A 153 -4.03 -0.95 -3.19
C VAL A 153 -3.39 0.28 -3.82
N TYR A 154 -4.12 1.38 -3.83
CA TYR A 154 -3.62 2.71 -4.13
C TYR A 154 -3.54 3.54 -2.86
N ASN A 155 -2.39 4.18 -2.65
CA ASN A 155 -2.14 5.15 -1.59
C ASN A 155 -2.01 6.55 -2.17
N ALA A 156 -2.81 7.49 -1.68
CA ALA A 156 -2.66 8.87 -2.09
C ALA A 156 -1.43 9.56 -1.47
N PRO A 157 -0.92 10.63 -2.07
CA PRO A 157 0.00 11.54 -1.40
C PRO A 157 -0.56 11.99 -0.05
N ARG A 158 0.25 11.95 1.00
CA ARG A 158 -0.16 12.19 2.40
C ARG A 158 -1.23 11.21 2.95
N GLY A 159 -1.61 10.20 2.17
CA GLY A 159 -2.48 9.10 2.58
C GLY A 159 -1.76 7.77 2.61
N GLY A 160 -0.44 7.76 2.85
CA GLY A 160 0.39 6.55 2.93
C GLY A 160 1.37 6.35 1.76
N ALA A 161 1.27 7.13 0.68
CA ALA A 161 2.29 7.09 -0.37
C ALA A 161 3.59 7.76 0.12
N SER A 162 4.67 6.98 0.18
CA SER A 162 5.99 7.46 0.58
C SER A 162 6.70 8.24 -0.53
N ILE A 163 6.33 8.02 -1.79
CA ILE A 163 6.87 8.69 -2.98
C ILE A 163 5.69 9.29 -3.75
N PRO A 164 5.30 10.55 -3.45
CA PRO A 164 4.06 11.14 -3.96
C PRO A 164 4.12 11.63 -5.42
N TRP A 165 5.26 11.61 -6.06
CA TRP A 165 5.50 12.04 -7.45
C TRP A 165 5.87 10.91 -8.41
N HIS A 166 5.66 9.66 -7.98
CA HIS A 166 5.76 8.54 -8.89
C HIS A 166 4.59 7.58 -8.64
N LEU A 167 3.74 7.43 -9.66
CA LEU A 167 2.57 6.54 -9.58
C LEU A 167 2.99 5.10 -9.31
N HIS A 168 2.50 4.59 -8.20
CA HIS A 168 2.69 3.20 -7.82
C HIS A 168 1.46 2.64 -7.08
N LEU A 169 1.30 1.34 -7.20
CA LEU A 169 0.30 0.54 -6.52
C LEU A 169 1.02 -0.45 -5.61
N GLN A 170 0.31 -0.97 -4.64
CA GLN A 170 0.78 -2.09 -3.82
C GLN A 170 -0.15 -3.28 -3.98
N THR A 171 0.36 -4.48 -3.77
CA THR A 171 -0.43 -5.70 -3.87
C THR A 171 -0.33 -6.55 -2.61
N SER A 172 -1.30 -7.43 -2.43
CA SER A 172 -1.28 -8.49 -1.43
C SER A 172 -2.09 -9.69 -1.93
N ARG A 173 -1.62 -10.91 -1.67
CA ARG A 173 -2.44 -12.11 -1.84
C ARG A 173 -3.37 -12.37 -0.66
N GLU A 174 -3.08 -11.79 0.47
CA GLU A 174 -3.91 -11.94 1.65
C GLU A 174 -5.13 -11.03 1.58
N ARG A 175 -6.27 -11.56 2.06
CA ARG A 175 -7.49 -10.78 2.21
C ARG A 175 -7.31 -9.73 3.30
N PHE A 176 -7.90 -8.57 3.09
CA PHE A 176 -7.96 -7.52 4.10
C PHE A 176 -9.20 -7.68 4.98
N PRO A 177 -9.12 -7.28 6.27
CA PRO A 177 -10.27 -7.31 7.17
C PRO A 177 -11.54 -6.66 6.60
N VAL A 178 -11.43 -5.54 5.91
CA VAL A 178 -12.57 -4.83 5.31
C VAL A 178 -13.35 -5.66 4.29
N GLU A 179 -12.73 -6.67 3.67
CA GLU A 179 -13.40 -7.56 2.73
C GLU A 179 -14.43 -8.51 3.40
N ASP A 180 -14.33 -8.69 4.72
CA ASP A 180 -15.24 -9.51 5.51
C ASP A 180 -16.44 -8.70 6.04
N LEU A 181 -16.44 -7.38 5.84
CA LEU A 181 -17.57 -6.53 6.18
C LEU A 181 -18.76 -6.84 5.26
N SER A 182 -19.91 -7.16 5.84
CA SER A 182 -21.13 -7.45 5.10
C SER A 182 -21.55 -6.28 4.21
N GLU A 183 -22.20 -6.56 3.08
CA GLU A 183 -22.75 -5.55 2.19
C GLU A 183 -23.84 -4.74 2.91
N GLY A 184 -23.84 -3.42 2.69
CA GLY A 184 -24.77 -2.49 3.34
C GLY A 184 -24.39 -2.10 4.77
N PHE A 185 -23.21 -2.53 5.25
CA PHE A 185 -22.70 -2.17 6.59
C PHE A 185 -21.47 -1.24 6.56
N GLU A 186 -21.32 -0.47 5.47
CA GLU A 186 -20.18 0.47 5.32
C GLU A 186 -20.12 1.51 6.44
N ASP A 187 -21.27 1.89 7.00
CA ASP A 187 -21.40 2.80 8.14
C ASP A 187 -20.83 2.22 9.45
N ARG A 188 -20.73 0.90 9.55
CA ARG A 188 -20.10 0.22 10.70
C ARG A 188 -18.58 0.19 10.62
N TRP A 189 -18.00 0.44 9.45
CA TRP A 189 -16.56 0.58 9.32
C TRP A 189 -16.10 1.86 10.02
N PRO A 190 -15.08 1.82 10.88
CA PRO A 190 -14.80 2.96 11.78
C PRO A 190 -14.37 4.24 11.04
N THR A 191 -13.70 4.12 9.88
CA THR A 191 -13.47 5.28 9.02
C THR A 191 -14.50 5.33 7.88
N ALA A 192 -14.49 6.41 7.10
CA ALA A 192 -15.37 6.51 5.94
C ALA A 192 -15.01 5.46 4.88
N LEU A 193 -16.02 4.77 4.39
CA LEU A 193 -15.90 3.72 3.37
C LEU A 193 -17.05 3.85 2.39
N ARG A 194 -16.73 3.69 1.09
CA ARG A 194 -17.73 3.45 0.02
C ARG A 194 -17.29 2.25 -0.79
N ARG A 195 -18.24 1.39 -1.14
CA ARG A 195 -18.00 0.21 -1.98
C ARG A 195 -18.77 0.36 -3.29
N PHE A 196 -18.11 0.00 -4.38
CA PHE A 196 -18.67 0.06 -5.72
C PHE A 196 -18.45 -1.29 -6.41
N SER A 197 -19.53 -1.88 -6.90
CA SER A 197 -19.52 -3.12 -7.68
C SER A 197 -20.04 -2.82 -9.08
N GLY A 198 -19.57 -3.53 -10.10
CA GLY A 198 -20.16 -3.46 -11.45
C GLY A 198 -19.69 -2.31 -12.34
N GLY A 199 -18.58 -1.63 -12.02
CA GLY A 199 -17.99 -0.63 -12.91
C GLY A 199 -17.14 0.43 -12.21
N SER A 200 -16.32 1.12 -12.98
CA SER A 200 -15.42 2.17 -12.47
C SER A 200 -16.10 3.54 -12.33
N GLY A 201 -17.12 3.84 -13.15
CA GLY A 201 -17.74 5.17 -13.22
C GLY A 201 -18.19 5.72 -11.86
N PRO A 202 -19.06 5.02 -11.13
CA PRO A 202 -19.56 5.52 -9.84
C PRO A 202 -18.45 5.77 -8.80
N ALA A 203 -17.38 4.98 -8.82
CA ALA A 203 -16.23 5.20 -7.94
C ALA A 203 -15.45 6.46 -8.33
N LEU A 204 -15.27 6.69 -9.62
CA LEU A 204 -14.60 7.89 -10.14
C LEU A 204 -15.40 9.16 -9.86
N ASP A 205 -16.71 9.12 -10.08
CA ASP A 205 -17.60 10.25 -9.79
C ASP A 205 -17.54 10.62 -8.31
N TYR A 206 -17.61 9.61 -7.42
CA TYR A 206 -17.49 9.83 -5.99
C TYR A 206 -16.14 10.45 -5.60
N VAL A 207 -15.04 9.94 -6.15
CA VAL A 207 -13.69 10.47 -5.87
C VAL A 207 -13.54 11.90 -6.39
N ALA A 208 -14.09 12.20 -7.57
CA ALA A 208 -14.05 13.55 -8.15
C ALA A 208 -14.81 14.55 -7.26
N ASP A 209 -16.04 14.20 -6.83
CA ASP A 209 -16.84 15.03 -5.93
C ASP A 209 -16.14 15.22 -4.57
N TRP A 210 -15.62 14.15 -3.97
CA TRP A 210 -14.87 14.23 -2.72
C TRP A 210 -13.67 15.18 -2.82
N ARG A 211 -12.85 15.05 -3.87
CA ARG A 211 -11.68 15.91 -4.10
C ARG A 211 -12.06 17.35 -4.40
N HIS A 212 -13.19 17.57 -5.05
CA HIS A 212 -13.66 18.92 -5.40
C HIS A 212 -13.99 19.76 -4.16
N ARG A 213 -14.49 19.15 -3.08
CA ARG A 213 -14.86 19.84 -1.84
C ARG A 213 -13.66 20.49 -1.12
N ASP A 214 -12.50 19.84 -1.11
CA ASP A 214 -11.24 20.38 -0.57
C ASP A 214 -10.03 19.79 -1.33
N PRO A 215 -9.66 20.37 -2.49
CA PRO A 215 -8.58 19.82 -3.33
C PRO A 215 -7.20 19.80 -2.65
N ALA A 216 -6.99 20.62 -1.61
CA ALA A 216 -5.72 20.66 -0.89
C ALA A 216 -5.54 19.48 0.07
N HIS A 217 -6.63 19.02 0.70
CA HIS A 217 -6.57 18.06 1.81
C HIS A 217 -7.32 16.75 1.55
N HIS A 218 -8.36 16.77 0.69
CA HIS A 218 -9.13 15.58 0.39
C HIS A 218 -8.37 14.65 -0.55
N ARG A 219 -8.16 13.43 -0.11
CA ARG A 219 -7.48 12.35 -0.82
C ARG A 219 -8.28 11.05 -0.67
N VAL A 220 -7.83 10.00 -1.31
CA VAL A 220 -8.43 8.67 -1.17
C VAL A 220 -7.36 7.60 -1.06
N ASN A 221 -7.60 6.58 -0.24
CA ASN A 221 -6.99 5.28 -0.45
C ASN A 221 -8.01 4.40 -1.15
N VAL A 222 -7.56 3.51 -2.01
CA VAL A 222 -8.46 2.64 -2.78
C VAL A 222 -7.93 1.21 -2.72
N LEU A 223 -8.85 0.26 -2.50
CA LEU A 223 -8.60 -1.16 -2.61
C LEU A 223 -9.48 -1.75 -3.72
N VAL A 224 -8.88 -2.48 -4.64
CA VAL A 224 -9.59 -3.38 -5.56
C VAL A 224 -9.42 -4.80 -5.05
N ALA A 225 -10.53 -5.47 -4.77
CA ALA A 225 -10.60 -6.82 -4.23
C ALA A 225 -11.82 -7.57 -4.78
N GLY A 226 -12.10 -8.77 -4.26
CA GLY A 226 -13.23 -9.58 -4.68
C GLY A 226 -12.85 -10.65 -5.69
N SER A 227 -13.82 -11.12 -6.48
CA SER A 227 -13.56 -12.12 -7.51
C SER A 227 -13.13 -11.45 -8.83
N ARG A 228 -12.47 -12.23 -9.69
CA ARG A 228 -12.08 -11.76 -11.03
C ARG A 228 -13.25 -11.20 -11.85
N VAL A 229 -14.41 -11.81 -11.76
CA VAL A 229 -15.59 -11.46 -12.56
C VAL A 229 -16.48 -10.41 -11.91
N SER A 230 -16.31 -10.19 -10.61
CA SER A 230 -17.04 -9.20 -9.84
C SER A 230 -16.10 -8.53 -8.83
N PRO A 231 -15.19 -7.68 -9.31
CA PRO A 231 -14.33 -6.91 -8.43
C PRO A 231 -15.14 -5.87 -7.68
N THR A 232 -14.74 -5.60 -6.46
CA THR A 232 -15.27 -4.51 -5.63
C THR A 232 -14.20 -3.45 -5.45
N VAL A 233 -14.57 -2.20 -5.70
CA VAL A 233 -13.73 -1.03 -5.46
C VAL A 233 -14.13 -0.44 -4.10
N HIS A 234 -13.22 -0.53 -3.13
CA HIS A 234 -13.38 0.09 -1.82
C HIS A 234 -12.67 1.44 -1.83
N VAL A 235 -13.39 2.52 -1.62
CA VAL A 235 -12.86 3.87 -1.56
C VAL A 235 -12.90 4.36 -0.12
N PHE A 236 -11.76 4.76 0.40
CA PHE A 236 -11.59 5.33 1.73
C PHE A 236 -11.27 6.83 1.57
N PRO A 237 -12.26 7.72 1.71
CA PRO A 237 -12.01 9.16 1.73
C PRO A 237 -11.12 9.53 2.92
N ARG A 238 -10.18 10.42 2.67
CA ARG A 238 -9.15 10.84 3.63
C ARG A 238 -9.11 12.36 3.71
N ASP A 239 -8.98 12.85 4.92
CA ASP A 239 -8.53 14.21 5.19
C ASP A 239 -7.08 14.15 5.69
N THR A 240 -6.15 14.69 4.90
CA THR A 240 -4.72 14.62 5.19
C THR A 240 -4.28 15.43 6.42
N ARG A 241 -5.17 16.20 7.01
CA ARG A 241 -4.96 16.90 8.30
C ARG A 241 -5.13 15.96 9.50
N ARG A 242 -5.72 14.78 9.30
CA ARG A 242 -6.07 13.84 10.37
C ARG A 242 -5.10 12.69 10.41
N SER A 243 -4.60 12.39 11.60
CA SER A 243 -3.70 11.27 11.89
C SER A 243 -3.95 10.72 13.29
N HIS A 244 -3.41 9.54 13.55
CA HIS A 244 -3.43 8.94 14.89
C HIS A 244 -1.98 8.60 15.30
N ALA A 245 -1.59 8.94 16.52
CA ALA A 245 -0.22 8.73 17.01
C ALA A 245 0.22 7.26 16.97
N ALA A 246 -0.67 6.33 17.32
CA ALA A 246 -0.40 4.89 17.26
C ALA A 246 -0.18 4.36 15.83
N ALA A 247 -0.60 5.10 14.81
CA ALA A 247 -0.49 4.73 13.39
C ALA A 247 0.63 5.47 12.67
N LYS A 248 1.66 5.97 13.36
CA LYS A 248 2.83 6.64 12.77
C LYS A 248 2.53 7.78 11.81
N GLY A 249 1.54 8.57 12.06
CA GLY A 249 1.27 9.79 11.29
C GLY A 249 0.65 9.58 9.91
N LEU A 250 1.15 8.69 9.08
CA LEU A 250 0.59 8.40 7.76
C LEU A 250 0.11 6.95 7.70
N MET A 251 -1.20 6.77 7.75
CA MET A 251 -1.84 5.48 7.52
C MET A 251 -1.94 5.20 6.02
N GLY A 252 -1.41 4.07 5.59
CA GLY A 252 -1.54 3.59 4.22
C GLY A 252 -2.79 2.74 4.00
N GLY A 253 -2.85 2.14 2.82
CA GLY A 253 -3.99 1.34 2.41
C GLY A 253 -4.17 0.05 3.20
N PHE A 254 -3.10 -0.52 3.76
CA PHE A 254 -3.20 -1.69 4.63
C PHE A 254 -3.96 -1.34 5.91
N GLU A 255 -3.57 -0.26 6.57
CA GLU A 255 -4.16 0.16 7.84
C GLU A 255 -5.62 0.61 7.68
N VAL A 256 -5.96 1.37 6.62
CA VAL A 256 -7.37 1.74 6.39
C VAL A 256 -8.26 0.56 6.08
N CYS A 257 -7.67 -0.55 5.58
CA CYS A 257 -8.35 -1.82 5.36
C CYS A 257 -8.40 -2.70 6.63
N GLY A 258 -7.92 -2.19 7.78
CA GLY A 258 -7.97 -2.88 9.07
C GLY A 258 -6.77 -3.81 9.35
N ASP A 259 -5.69 -3.70 8.59
CA ASP A 259 -4.46 -4.48 8.75
C ASP A 259 -3.32 -3.56 9.21
N PHE A 260 -3.15 -3.44 10.52
CA PHE A 260 -2.22 -2.50 11.16
C PHE A 260 -0.82 -3.09 11.23
N VAL A 261 0.18 -2.33 10.76
CA VAL A 261 1.56 -2.81 10.64
C VAL A 261 2.50 -2.02 11.55
N TYR A 262 3.17 -2.73 12.43
CA TYR A 262 4.16 -2.21 13.37
C TYR A 262 5.50 -2.91 13.16
N SER A 263 6.58 -2.17 13.26
CA SER A 263 7.94 -2.68 13.12
C SER A 263 8.92 -2.07 14.11
N GLU A 264 8.67 -0.85 14.58
CA GLU A 264 9.61 -0.13 15.43
C GLU A 264 9.44 -0.49 16.90
N ALA A 265 10.56 -0.69 17.60
CA ALA A 265 10.60 -1.11 19.01
C ALA A 265 9.72 -0.23 19.92
N ASP A 266 9.66 1.07 19.68
CA ASP A 266 8.80 2.01 20.44
C ASP A 266 7.30 1.79 20.26
N LYS A 267 6.89 0.93 19.31
CA LYS A 267 5.48 0.55 19.03
C LYS A 267 5.12 -0.84 19.54
N ARG A 268 6.06 -1.54 20.18
CA ARG A 268 5.82 -2.89 20.69
C ARG A 268 4.66 -2.92 21.68
N ASP A 269 4.62 -1.99 22.63
CA ASP A 269 3.53 -1.91 23.62
C ASP A 269 2.17 -1.65 22.96
N THR A 270 2.13 -0.84 21.89
CA THR A 270 0.90 -0.62 21.12
C THR A 270 0.41 -1.90 20.46
N PHE A 271 1.32 -2.70 19.91
CA PHE A 271 0.98 -4.01 19.35
C PHE A 271 0.52 -4.99 20.43
N GLU A 272 1.18 -5.01 21.60
CA GLU A 272 0.84 -5.92 22.70
C GLU A 272 -0.53 -5.61 23.31
N THR A 273 -0.95 -4.37 23.30
CA THR A 273 -2.27 -3.91 23.77
C THR A 273 -3.32 -3.84 22.65
N ALA A 274 -3.07 -4.54 21.51
CA ALA A 274 -3.99 -4.58 20.39
C ALA A 274 -5.40 -4.99 20.80
N SER A 275 -6.39 -4.17 20.48
CA SER A 275 -7.80 -4.38 20.80
C SER A 275 -8.70 -3.82 19.71
N ALA A 276 -9.97 -4.18 19.72
CA ALA A 276 -10.97 -3.62 18.81
C ALA A 276 -11.15 -2.12 19.03
N GLU A 277 -11.13 -1.66 20.28
CA GLU A 277 -11.23 -0.25 20.66
C GLU A 277 -10.04 0.54 20.11
N LEU A 278 -8.82 0.00 20.19
CA LEU A 278 -7.64 0.64 19.59
C LEU A 278 -7.79 0.74 18.09
N ALA A 279 -8.14 -0.35 17.40
CA ALA A 279 -8.35 -0.35 15.94
C ALA A 279 -9.39 0.69 15.51
N ARG A 280 -10.53 0.72 16.19
CA ARG A 280 -11.58 1.72 15.94
C ARG A 280 -11.10 3.14 16.19
N SER A 281 -10.46 3.39 17.33
CA SER A 281 -9.89 4.70 17.66
C SER A 281 -8.94 5.22 16.60
N ILE A 282 -8.07 4.35 16.07
CA ILE A 282 -7.14 4.70 14.97
C ILE A 282 -7.92 5.10 13.72
N LEU A 283 -8.88 4.28 13.30
CA LEU A 283 -9.65 4.48 12.07
C LEU A 283 -10.63 5.67 12.18
N GLU A 284 -11.27 5.84 13.32
CA GLU A 284 -12.17 6.97 13.61
C GLU A 284 -11.42 8.31 13.61
N LYS A 285 -10.18 8.30 14.13
CA LYS A 285 -9.36 9.53 14.17
C LYS A 285 -9.00 10.07 12.80
N ILE A 286 -8.92 9.19 11.80
CA ILE A 286 -8.64 9.59 10.41
C ILE A 286 -9.90 9.77 9.57
N ARG A 287 -11.08 9.51 10.14
CA ARG A 287 -12.36 9.67 9.46
C ARG A 287 -12.60 11.17 9.16
N PRO A 288 -12.89 11.54 7.91
CA PRO A 288 -13.31 12.90 7.59
C PRO A 288 -14.66 13.24 8.21
N ASP A 289 -14.90 14.51 8.52
CA ASP A 289 -16.18 14.95 9.12
C ASP A 289 -17.36 14.86 8.15
N GLU A 290 -17.08 14.97 6.83
CA GLU A 290 -18.09 15.16 5.78
C GLU A 290 -18.17 14.01 4.75
N ALA A 291 -17.61 12.84 5.04
CA ALA A 291 -17.53 11.73 4.08
C ALA A 291 -18.76 10.82 4.05
#